data_ca00068ba656c78b5a7c73221967561a
#
_entry.id   ca00068ba656c78b5a7c73221967561a
#
_cell.length_a   1.000
_cell.length_b   1.000
_cell.length_c   1.000
_cell.angle_alpha   90.00
_cell.angle_beta   90.00
_cell.angle_gamma   90.00
#
_symmetry.space_group_name_H-M   'P 1'
#
loop_
_entity.id
_entity.type
_entity.pdbx_description
1 polymer ?
#
loop_
_entity_poly.entity_id
_entity_poly.type
_entity_poly.pdbx_seq_one_letter_code
_entity_poly.pdbx_strand_id
1 'polypeptide(L)'
;MPKIDIDAAPTKDMLLDEGSFEEFDMFVQHRATDFGMDKAEKTPGDGVVTGWGTVNGRTVFVFAKDFTVFGGSLSETHAAKINKIQDMALKMRAPIIGLFDAGGARIQEGVAALGGYGEVFRRNVIASGVIPQISMIMGPCAGGDVYSPAMTDFIFMVKDTSYMFVTGPDVVKTVTNETVTSEELGGAKVHTTRSSVADGAWENDVEALLQLRRLIDFLP
;
A
#
# COMPACT_ATOMS: atom_id res chain seq x y z
N MET A 1 -1.78 12.72 -13.67
CA MET A 1 -1.69 11.24 -13.85
C MET A 1 -3.03 10.67 -13.49
N PRO A 2 -3.61 9.74 -14.23
CA PRO A 2 -4.80 9.05 -13.77
C PRO A 2 -4.41 8.24 -12.54
N LYS A 3 -5.09 8.51 -11.42
CA LYS A 3 -4.91 7.77 -10.17
C LYS A 3 -5.57 6.42 -10.33
N ILE A 4 -4.97 5.40 -9.73
CA ILE A 4 -5.61 4.09 -9.65
C ILE A 4 -6.82 4.26 -8.75
N ASP A 5 -7.95 4.39 -9.38
CA ASP A 5 -9.23 4.25 -8.72
C ASP A 5 -9.56 2.77 -8.71
N ILE A 6 -9.32 2.12 -7.58
CA ILE A 6 -9.66 0.69 -7.42
C ILE A 6 -11.17 0.49 -7.54
N ASP A 7 -11.95 1.53 -7.29
CA ASP A 7 -13.38 1.55 -7.58
C ASP A 7 -13.70 1.86 -9.04
N ALA A 8 -12.72 2.37 -9.81
CA ALA A 8 -12.85 2.42 -11.26
C ALA A 8 -12.79 1.00 -11.82
N ALA A 9 -13.85 0.61 -12.50
CA ALA A 9 -14.05 -0.72 -13.05
C ALA A 9 -12.83 -1.38 -13.72
N PRO A 10 -11.92 -0.67 -14.44
CA PRO A 10 -10.77 -1.31 -15.09
C PRO A 10 -9.74 -1.92 -14.14
N THR A 11 -9.56 -1.39 -12.93
CA THR A 11 -8.46 -1.80 -12.05
C THR A 11 -8.81 -3.03 -11.18
N LYS A 12 -10.06 -3.14 -10.73
CA LYS A 12 -10.59 -4.35 -10.06
C LYS A 12 -10.49 -5.56 -10.99
N ASP A 13 -10.92 -5.38 -12.22
CA ASP A 13 -10.97 -6.43 -13.23
C ASP A 13 -9.58 -6.83 -13.76
N MET A 14 -8.54 -6.04 -13.49
CA MET A 14 -7.16 -6.36 -13.88
C MET A 14 -6.44 -7.24 -12.88
N LEU A 15 -6.64 -7.03 -11.58
CA LEU A 15 -5.99 -7.84 -10.54
C LEU A 15 -6.84 -9.03 -10.13
N LEU A 16 -8.11 -8.81 -9.86
CA LEU A 16 -9.03 -9.84 -9.36
C LEU A 16 -9.90 -10.39 -10.49
N ASP A 17 -10.46 -11.56 -10.26
CA ASP A 17 -11.43 -12.15 -11.18
C ASP A 17 -12.72 -11.32 -11.15
N GLU A 18 -13.36 -11.16 -12.31
CA GLU A 18 -14.56 -10.36 -12.47
C GLU A 18 -15.64 -10.76 -11.47
N GLY A 19 -16.19 -9.76 -10.76
CA GLY A 19 -17.26 -9.95 -9.78
C GLY A 19 -16.87 -10.70 -8.51
N SER A 20 -15.59 -10.98 -8.29
CA SER A 20 -15.13 -11.73 -7.10
C SER A 20 -14.83 -10.86 -5.88
N PHE A 21 -14.72 -9.53 -6.04
CA PHE A 21 -14.31 -8.65 -4.95
C PHE A 21 -15.42 -8.39 -3.94
N GLU A 22 -15.13 -8.64 -2.68
CA GLU A 22 -15.97 -8.33 -1.53
C GLU A 22 -15.25 -7.34 -0.62
N GLU A 23 -15.75 -6.10 -0.58
CA GLU A 23 -15.17 -5.02 0.21
C GLU A 23 -15.58 -5.08 1.67
N PHE A 24 -14.63 -4.79 2.57
CA PHE A 24 -14.87 -4.66 4.01
C PHE A 24 -14.73 -3.21 4.47
N ASP A 25 -15.60 -2.83 5.41
CA ASP A 25 -15.52 -1.57 6.14
C ASP A 25 -15.57 -0.32 5.24
N MET A 26 -16.29 -0.38 4.12
CA MET A 26 -16.40 0.69 3.13
C MET A 26 -16.97 2.00 3.69
N PHE A 27 -17.76 1.95 4.78
CA PHE A 27 -18.39 3.14 5.38
C PHE A 27 -17.63 3.71 6.59
N VAL A 28 -16.51 3.09 6.97
CA VAL A 28 -15.70 3.55 8.10
C VAL A 28 -15.05 4.89 7.77
N GLN A 29 -15.00 5.79 8.75
CA GLN A 29 -14.46 7.14 8.61
C GLN A 29 -13.41 7.39 9.71
N HIS A 30 -12.51 8.37 9.49
CA HIS A 30 -11.53 8.76 10.49
C HIS A 30 -12.19 9.28 11.78
N ARG A 31 -11.49 9.16 12.91
CA ARG A 31 -11.94 9.61 14.24
C ARG A 31 -11.18 10.83 14.74
N ALA A 32 -10.27 11.36 13.92
CA ALA A 32 -9.46 12.50 14.29
C ALA A 32 -10.32 13.73 14.59
N THR A 33 -9.97 14.43 15.66
CA THR A 33 -10.62 15.68 16.10
C THR A 33 -9.65 16.85 16.16
N ASP A 34 -8.36 16.58 16.38
CA ASP A 34 -7.33 17.61 16.52
C ASP A 34 -6.98 18.28 15.19
N PHE A 35 -6.38 19.46 15.26
CA PHE A 35 -5.95 20.24 14.09
C PHE A 35 -7.07 20.54 13.08
N GLY A 36 -8.33 20.64 13.55
CA GLY A 36 -9.48 20.94 12.69
C GLY A 36 -10.03 19.74 11.92
N MET A 37 -9.57 18.54 12.23
CA MET A 37 -10.04 17.30 11.58
C MET A 37 -11.50 16.97 11.91
N ASP A 38 -12.03 17.50 13.02
CA ASP A 38 -13.46 17.43 13.35
C ASP A 38 -14.36 18.10 12.31
N LYS A 39 -13.81 19.09 11.58
CA LYS A 39 -14.48 19.84 10.52
C LYS A 39 -14.07 19.40 9.11
N ALA A 40 -13.06 18.53 9.01
CA ALA A 40 -12.65 17.99 7.71
C ALA A 40 -13.74 17.07 7.13
N GLU A 41 -13.78 17.00 5.81
CA GLU A 41 -14.66 16.06 5.13
C GLU A 41 -14.31 14.62 5.55
N LYS A 42 -15.33 13.89 6.00
CA LYS A 42 -15.20 12.50 6.39
C LYS A 42 -15.49 11.59 5.21
N THR A 43 -14.45 11.21 4.51
CA THR A 43 -14.54 10.31 3.36
C THR A 43 -14.78 8.87 3.83
N PRO A 44 -15.82 8.18 3.35
CA PRO A 44 -16.02 6.75 3.57
C PRO A 44 -14.80 5.94 3.11
N GLY A 45 -14.45 4.91 3.88
CA GLY A 45 -13.28 4.07 3.59
C GLY A 45 -11.96 4.61 4.12
N ASP A 46 -11.90 5.90 4.51
CA ASP A 46 -10.73 6.57 5.10
C ASP A 46 -9.42 6.38 4.32
N GLY A 47 -9.49 6.45 2.99
CA GLY A 47 -8.31 6.41 2.11
C GLY A 47 -7.69 5.02 1.91
N VAL A 48 -8.41 3.96 2.25
CA VAL A 48 -8.01 2.60 1.92
C VAL A 48 -9.21 1.71 1.60
N VAL A 49 -9.15 1.02 0.48
CA VAL A 49 -10.08 -0.05 0.12
C VAL A 49 -9.49 -1.36 0.63
N THR A 50 -10.27 -2.16 1.32
CA THR A 50 -9.84 -3.44 1.88
C THR A 50 -10.87 -4.53 1.63
N GLY A 51 -10.43 -5.72 1.25
CA GLY A 51 -11.34 -6.80 0.97
C GLY A 51 -10.62 -8.09 0.58
N TRP A 52 -11.37 -8.99 0.01
CA TRP A 52 -10.88 -10.23 -0.59
C TRP A 52 -11.53 -10.47 -1.94
N GLY A 53 -10.88 -11.27 -2.75
CA GLY A 53 -11.39 -11.72 -4.04
C GLY A 53 -10.62 -12.95 -4.50
N THR A 54 -10.71 -13.26 -5.77
CA THR A 54 -9.94 -14.36 -6.36
C THR A 54 -9.04 -13.87 -7.49
N VAL A 55 -7.93 -14.56 -7.67
CA VAL A 55 -7.04 -14.45 -8.82
C VAL A 55 -6.93 -15.84 -9.42
N ASN A 56 -7.46 -16.02 -10.64
CA ASN A 56 -7.54 -17.32 -11.31
C ASN A 56 -8.19 -18.39 -10.39
N GLY A 57 -9.27 -18.01 -9.68
CA GLY A 57 -10.01 -18.87 -8.73
C GLY A 57 -9.36 -19.05 -7.36
N ARG A 58 -8.17 -18.49 -7.12
CA ARG A 58 -7.45 -18.58 -5.83
C ARG A 58 -7.78 -17.39 -4.94
N THR A 59 -8.17 -17.63 -3.71
CA THR A 59 -8.48 -16.58 -2.73
C THR A 59 -7.25 -15.75 -2.40
N VAL A 60 -7.40 -14.41 -2.47
CA VAL A 60 -6.40 -13.42 -2.04
C VAL A 60 -7.07 -12.34 -1.22
N PHE A 61 -6.35 -11.77 -0.27
CA PHE A 61 -6.76 -10.57 0.45
C PHE A 61 -6.01 -9.37 -0.10
N VAL A 62 -6.71 -8.23 -0.24
CA VAL A 62 -6.16 -7.04 -0.88
C VAL A 62 -6.47 -5.80 -0.05
N PHE A 63 -5.48 -4.94 0.11
CA PHE A 63 -5.72 -3.55 0.46
C PHE A 63 -5.08 -2.63 -0.58
N ALA A 64 -5.73 -1.50 -0.80
CA ALA A 64 -5.22 -0.51 -1.73
C ALA A 64 -5.43 0.89 -1.17
N LYS A 65 -4.37 1.66 -1.15
CA LYS A 65 -4.37 3.01 -0.62
C LYS A 65 -4.78 4.00 -1.70
N ASP A 66 -5.64 4.93 -1.31
CA ASP A 66 -6.14 6.00 -2.18
C ASP A 66 -5.46 7.32 -1.83
N PHE A 67 -4.52 7.74 -2.66
CA PHE A 67 -3.81 9.01 -2.50
C PHE A 67 -4.72 10.24 -2.54
N THR A 68 -5.92 10.14 -3.11
CA THR A 68 -6.86 11.26 -3.19
C THR A 68 -7.42 11.64 -1.83
N VAL A 69 -7.40 10.70 -0.87
CA VAL A 69 -7.91 10.89 0.49
C VAL A 69 -6.73 11.11 1.44
N PHE A 70 -6.51 12.34 1.84
CA PHE A 70 -5.41 12.76 2.73
C PHE A 70 -4.02 12.24 2.30
N GLY A 71 -3.76 12.15 0.99
CA GLY A 71 -2.51 11.63 0.44
C GLY A 71 -2.27 10.15 0.74
N GLY A 72 -3.32 9.35 0.87
CA GLY A 72 -3.23 7.93 1.23
C GLY A 72 -2.69 7.67 2.62
N SER A 73 -2.55 8.72 3.45
CA SER A 73 -1.88 8.63 4.76
C SER A 73 -2.63 7.75 5.74
N LEU A 74 -1.87 6.95 6.48
CA LEU A 74 -2.40 6.00 7.45
C LEU A 74 -2.87 6.71 8.72
N SER A 75 -4.16 6.58 9.01
CA SER A 75 -4.83 6.93 10.27
C SER A 75 -4.97 5.72 11.17
N GLU A 76 -5.46 5.91 12.40
CA GLU A 76 -5.85 4.80 13.26
C GLU A 76 -6.91 3.90 12.59
N THR A 77 -7.92 4.50 11.98
CA THR A 77 -9.02 3.80 11.31
C THR A 77 -8.56 3.07 10.04
N HIS A 78 -7.76 3.74 9.21
CA HIS A 78 -7.11 3.17 8.04
C HIS A 78 -6.29 1.92 8.42
N ALA A 79 -5.47 2.03 9.48
CA ALA A 79 -4.70 0.90 9.99
C ALA A 79 -5.59 -0.24 10.49
N ALA A 80 -6.69 0.06 11.18
CA ALA A 80 -7.62 -0.96 11.68
C ALA A 80 -8.23 -1.78 10.54
N LYS A 81 -8.53 -1.16 9.40
CA LYS A 81 -9.02 -1.86 8.20
C LYS A 81 -7.95 -2.82 7.64
N ILE A 82 -6.70 -2.36 7.50
CA ILE A 82 -5.59 -3.20 7.02
C ILE A 82 -5.35 -4.35 8.00
N ASN A 83 -5.28 -4.07 9.30
CA ASN A 83 -5.08 -5.06 10.34
C ASN A 83 -6.13 -6.18 10.28
N LYS A 84 -7.39 -5.82 10.06
CA LYS A 84 -8.49 -6.79 9.94
C LYS A 84 -8.26 -7.77 8.81
N ILE A 85 -7.90 -7.30 7.62
CA ILE A 85 -7.68 -8.20 6.49
C ILE A 85 -6.37 -8.99 6.61
N GLN A 86 -5.33 -8.45 7.25
CA GLN A 86 -4.12 -9.21 7.58
C GLN A 86 -4.45 -10.39 8.51
N ASP A 87 -5.25 -10.16 9.56
CA ASP A 87 -5.71 -11.21 10.47
C ASP A 87 -6.57 -12.26 9.74
N MET A 88 -7.43 -11.82 8.82
CA MET A 88 -8.25 -12.74 8.01
C MET A 88 -7.40 -13.55 7.03
N ALA A 89 -6.47 -12.93 6.31
CA ALA A 89 -5.53 -13.60 5.41
C ALA A 89 -4.74 -14.68 6.15
N LEU A 90 -4.19 -14.34 7.31
CA LEU A 90 -3.45 -15.26 8.16
C LEU A 90 -4.31 -16.44 8.63
N LYS A 91 -5.55 -16.19 9.06
CA LYS A 91 -6.51 -17.21 9.48
C LYS A 91 -6.90 -18.14 8.33
N MET A 92 -7.10 -17.58 7.14
CA MET A 92 -7.50 -18.34 5.95
C MET A 92 -6.33 -18.99 5.23
N ARG A 93 -5.09 -18.70 5.63
CA ARG A 93 -3.86 -19.16 4.95
C ARG A 93 -3.81 -18.76 3.48
N ALA A 94 -4.24 -17.55 3.19
CA ALA A 94 -4.29 -17.00 1.84
C ALA A 94 -3.29 -15.85 1.68
N PRO A 95 -2.78 -15.60 0.46
CA PRO A 95 -1.90 -14.47 0.18
C PRO A 95 -2.56 -13.14 0.51
N ILE A 96 -1.74 -12.17 0.93
CA ILE A 96 -2.15 -10.77 1.08
C ILE A 96 -1.37 -9.88 0.13
N ILE A 97 -2.07 -8.98 -0.56
CA ILE A 97 -1.54 -8.05 -1.55
C ILE A 97 -1.81 -6.63 -1.07
N GLY A 98 -0.76 -5.83 -0.94
CA GLY A 98 -0.86 -4.39 -0.69
C GLY A 98 -0.55 -3.58 -1.95
N LEU A 99 -1.45 -2.68 -2.33
CA LEU A 99 -1.23 -1.68 -3.37
C LEU A 99 -0.96 -0.34 -2.68
N PHE A 100 0.24 0.18 -2.87
CA PHE A 100 0.75 1.34 -2.13
C PHE A 100 0.81 2.59 -3.00
N ASP A 101 0.14 3.64 -2.52
CA ASP A 101 0.21 5.01 -3.03
C ASP A 101 -0.08 5.96 -1.86
N ALA A 102 0.95 6.30 -1.07
CA ALA A 102 0.75 7.05 0.17
C ALA A 102 1.97 7.82 0.66
N GLY A 103 1.70 8.93 1.35
CA GLY A 103 2.71 9.81 1.93
C GLY A 103 3.18 9.46 3.34
N GLY A 104 2.72 8.34 3.93
CA GLY A 104 3.13 7.93 5.27
C GLY A 104 2.06 8.08 6.35
N ALA A 105 2.45 8.44 7.57
CA ALA A 105 1.51 8.61 8.69
C ALA A 105 0.66 9.87 8.53
N ARG A 106 -0.62 9.80 8.91
CA ARG A 106 -1.48 10.98 9.05
C ARG A 106 -1.06 11.77 10.28
N ILE A 107 -0.23 12.80 10.05
CA ILE A 107 0.41 13.56 11.12
C ILE A 107 -0.59 14.25 12.06
N GLN A 108 -1.78 14.59 11.57
CA GLN A 108 -2.86 15.18 12.37
C GLN A 108 -3.40 14.24 13.47
N GLU A 109 -3.19 12.93 13.34
CA GLU A 109 -3.57 11.95 14.35
C GLU A 109 -2.43 11.58 15.31
N GLY A 110 -1.22 12.10 15.07
CA GLY A 110 -0.09 11.95 15.97
C GLY A 110 0.21 10.50 16.36
N VAL A 111 0.21 10.22 17.66
CA VAL A 111 0.57 8.90 18.21
C VAL A 111 -0.38 7.79 17.78
N ALA A 112 -1.66 8.10 17.52
CA ALA A 112 -2.63 7.09 17.09
C ALA A 112 -2.27 6.52 15.71
N ALA A 113 -1.85 7.37 14.76
CA ALA A 113 -1.36 6.92 13.46
C ALA A 113 -0.09 6.05 13.59
N LEU A 114 0.85 6.45 14.45
CA LEU A 114 2.07 5.66 14.71
C LEU A 114 1.76 4.31 15.35
N GLY A 115 0.82 4.27 16.31
CA GLY A 115 0.30 3.03 16.88
C GLY A 115 -0.32 2.12 15.83
N GLY A 116 -1.04 2.70 14.87
CA GLY A 116 -1.59 1.99 13.72
C GLY A 116 -0.51 1.29 12.89
N TYR A 117 0.59 1.98 12.57
CA TYR A 117 1.74 1.38 11.90
C TYR A 117 2.35 0.24 12.71
N GLY A 118 2.53 0.41 14.01
CA GLY A 118 3.04 -0.64 14.89
C GLY A 118 2.22 -1.92 14.79
N GLU A 119 0.90 -1.82 14.72
CA GLU A 119 0.01 -2.97 14.56
C GLU A 119 0.08 -3.61 13.17
N VAL A 120 0.23 -2.82 12.10
CA VAL A 120 0.48 -3.35 10.74
C VAL A 120 1.80 -4.11 10.69
N PHE A 121 2.88 -3.51 11.21
CA PHE A 121 4.22 -4.14 11.23
C PHE A 121 4.23 -5.43 12.05
N ARG A 122 3.57 -5.45 13.20
CA ARG A 122 3.44 -6.66 14.02
C ARG A 122 2.82 -7.80 13.21
N ARG A 123 1.80 -7.52 12.40
CA ARG A 123 1.16 -8.52 11.55
C ARG A 123 2.01 -8.94 10.38
N ASN A 124 2.77 -8.04 9.76
CA ASN A 124 3.76 -8.44 8.76
C ASN A 124 4.77 -9.44 9.32
N VAL A 125 5.28 -9.20 10.54
CA VAL A 125 6.22 -10.11 11.20
C VAL A 125 5.58 -11.47 11.51
N ILE A 126 4.34 -11.49 12.04
CA ILE A 126 3.63 -12.74 12.37
C ILE A 126 3.30 -13.54 11.11
N ALA A 127 3.00 -12.87 10.01
CA ALA A 127 2.64 -13.50 8.74
C ALA A 127 3.86 -14.02 7.95
N SER A 128 5.06 -13.51 8.25
CA SER A 128 6.30 -13.90 7.58
C SER A 128 6.56 -15.40 7.68
N GLY A 129 6.76 -16.04 6.52
CA GLY A 129 6.92 -17.49 6.41
C GLY A 129 5.64 -18.32 6.66
N VAL A 130 4.49 -17.66 6.82
CA VAL A 130 3.19 -18.32 7.07
C VAL A 130 2.24 -18.17 5.88
N ILE A 131 2.14 -16.97 5.32
CA ILE A 131 1.39 -16.67 4.11
C ILE A 131 2.22 -15.75 3.20
N PRO A 132 2.06 -15.84 1.88
CA PRO A 132 2.71 -14.89 0.96
C PRO A 132 2.19 -13.46 1.20
N GLN A 133 3.14 -12.53 1.35
CA GLN A 133 2.89 -11.11 1.49
C GLN A 133 3.51 -10.38 0.30
N ILE A 134 2.70 -9.66 -0.46
CA ILE A 134 3.13 -9.01 -1.70
C ILE A 134 2.84 -7.53 -1.64
N SER A 135 3.82 -6.72 -1.93
CA SER A 135 3.70 -5.26 -2.01
C SER A 135 3.92 -4.77 -3.44
N MET A 136 2.94 -4.08 -3.98
CA MET A 136 3.02 -3.39 -5.27
C MET A 136 3.02 -1.89 -5.02
N ILE A 137 4.11 -1.22 -5.33
CA ILE A 137 4.26 0.22 -5.18
C ILE A 137 3.86 0.89 -6.50
N MET A 138 2.75 1.63 -6.47
CA MET A 138 2.14 2.19 -7.68
C MET A 138 2.22 3.72 -7.73
N GLY A 139 2.52 4.35 -6.60
CA GLY A 139 2.74 5.77 -6.45
C GLY A 139 3.82 6.06 -5.41
N PRO A 140 3.82 7.25 -4.80
CA PRO A 140 4.66 7.53 -3.65
C PRO A 140 4.44 6.54 -2.51
N CYS A 141 5.55 6.09 -1.91
CA CYS A 141 5.54 5.26 -0.70
C CYS A 141 6.64 5.81 0.22
N ALA A 142 6.24 6.64 1.17
CA ALA A 142 7.17 7.44 1.95
C ALA A 142 6.93 7.32 3.46
N GLY A 143 7.97 7.65 4.24
CA GLY A 143 7.90 7.67 5.69
C GLY A 143 7.56 6.31 6.29
N GLY A 144 6.59 6.26 7.21
CA GLY A 144 6.14 5.01 7.84
C GLY A 144 5.62 3.98 6.86
N ASP A 145 5.15 4.41 5.70
CA ASP A 145 4.54 3.54 4.69
C ASP A 145 5.55 2.65 3.97
N VAL A 146 6.81 3.03 3.93
CA VAL A 146 7.87 2.27 3.27
C VAL A 146 8.33 1.05 4.08
N TYR A 147 8.12 1.06 5.41
CA TYR A 147 8.58 -0.04 6.27
C TYR A 147 7.75 -1.31 6.12
N SER A 148 6.43 -1.19 5.94
CA SER A 148 5.56 -2.36 5.75
C SER A 148 5.95 -3.16 4.50
N PRO A 149 6.07 -2.58 3.29
CA PRO A 149 6.59 -3.28 2.12
C PRO A 149 7.94 -3.96 2.35
N ALA A 150 8.87 -3.27 3.02
CA ALA A 150 10.21 -3.81 3.29
C ALA A 150 10.21 -5.07 4.18
N MET A 151 9.09 -5.39 4.84
CA MET A 151 8.89 -6.60 5.64
C MET A 151 8.07 -7.67 4.93
N THR A 152 7.68 -7.46 3.68
CA THR A 152 6.92 -8.44 2.88
C THR A 152 7.85 -9.32 2.05
N ASP A 153 7.30 -10.39 1.47
CA ASP A 153 8.10 -11.39 0.76
C ASP A 153 8.47 -10.94 -0.66
N PHE A 154 7.60 -10.14 -1.30
CA PHE A 154 7.82 -9.63 -2.65
C PHE A 154 7.49 -8.15 -2.72
N ILE A 155 8.38 -7.37 -3.34
CA ILE A 155 8.21 -5.94 -3.54
C ILE A 155 8.36 -5.62 -5.02
N PHE A 156 7.34 -5.03 -5.60
CA PHE A 156 7.32 -4.63 -7.00
C PHE A 156 7.00 -3.15 -7.14
N MET A 157 7.50 -2.54 -8.21
CA MET A 157 7.36 -1.12 -8.45
C MET A 157 6.85 -0.83 -9.87
N VAL A 158 6.18 0.30 -10.05
CA VAL A 158 5.85 0.85 -11.38
C VAL A 158 6.89 1.93 -11.70
N LYS A 159 7.51 1.85 -12.89
CA LYS A 159 8.53 2.79 -13.33
C LYS A 159 7.97 4.21 -13.46
N ASP A 160 8.80 5.20 -13.18
CA ASP A 160 8.55 6.63 -13.37
C ASP A 160 7.36 7.22 -12.58
N THR A 161 6.61 6.41 -11.84
CA THR A 161 5.47 6.84 -11.03
C THR A 161 5.59 6.45 -9.57
N SER A 162 6.31 5.39 -9.26
CA SER A 162 6.44 4.88 -7.90
C SER A 162 7.81 5.20 -7.28
N TYR A 163 7.78 5.53 -6.00
CA TYR A 163 8.98 5.91 -5.24
C TYR A 163 8.92 5.30 -3.85
N MET A 164 10.05 4.75 -3.39
CA MET A 164 10.22 4.27 -2.02
C MET A 164 11.36 5.02 -1.35
N PHE A 165 11.07 5.77 -0.28
CA PHE A 165 12.10 6.41 0.55
C PHE A 165 11.56 6.73 1.95
N VAL A 166 12.44 6.74 2.94
CA VAL A 166 12.08 7.12 4.32
C VAL A 166 11.71 8.60 4.38
N THR A 167 12.50 9.44 3.68
CA THR A 167 12.23 10.87 3.55
C THR A 167 12.41 11.32 2.11
N GLY A 168 11.58 12.26 1.66
CA GLY A 168 11.63 12.77 0.29
C GLY A 168 12.79 13.74 0.03
N PRO A 169 12.97 14.16 -1.25
CA PRO A 169 14.07 15.03 -1.69
C PRO A 169 14.23 16.34 -0.92
N ASP A 170 13.13 16.97 -0.50
CA ASP A 170 13.17 18.23 0.24
C ASP A 170 13.80 18.07 1.63
N VAL A 171 13.53 16.97 2.31
CA VAL A 171 14.13 16.66 3.60
C VAL A 171 15.62 16.33 3.43
N VAL A 172 15.97 15.55 2.42
CA VAL A 172 17.37 15.25 2.06
C VAL A 172 18.12 16.56 1.85
N LYS A 173 17.60 17.46 1.01
CA LYS A 173 18.21 18.76 0.77
C LYS A 173 18.39 19.59 2.04
N THR A 174 17.41 19.58 2.94
CA THR A 174 17.47 20.38 4.17
C THR A 174 18.51 19.81 5.15
N VAL A 175 18.64 18.48 5.24
CA VAL A 175 19.49 17.82 6.24
C VAL A 175 20.92 17.63 5.74
N THR A 176 21.09 17.21 4.48
CA THR A 176 22.41 16.86 3.91
C THR A 176 22.94 17.91 2.92
N ASN A 177 22.12 18.89 2.54
CA ASN A 177 22.41 19.89 1.50
C ASN A 177 22.64 19.28 0.10
N GLU A 178 22.16 18.05 -0.12
CA GLU A 178 22.20 17.39 -1.43
C GLU A 178 20.92 17.65 -2.20
N THR A 179 21.03 17.88 -3.50
CA THR A 179 19.87 18.01 -4.39
C THR A 179 19.74 16.74 -5.20
N VAL A 180 18.63 16.01 -4.98
CA VAL A 180 18.29 14.76 -5.66
C VAL A 180 16.84 14.82 -6.16
N THR A 181 16.55 14.11 -7.24
CA THR A 181 15.17 13.89 -7.70
C THR A 181 14.55 12.70 -6.96
N SER A 182 13.22 12.57 -6.98
CA SER A 182 12.54 11.40 -6.41
C SER A 182 12.99 10.10 -7.08
N GLU A 183 13.20 10.13 -8.40
CA GLU A 183 13.68 8.97 -9.16
C GLU A 183 15.11 8.55 -8.77
N GLU A 184 16.02 9.52 -8.57
CA GLU A 184 17.40 9.25 -8.13
C GLU A 184 17.46 8.76 -6.69
N LEU A 185 16.54 9.23 -5.83
CA LEU A 185 16.50 8.89 -4.41
C LEU A 185 15.89 7.52 -4.16
N GLY A 186 14.76 7.21 -4.78
CA GLY A 186 14.00 6.00 -4.49
C GLY A 186 13.08 5.52 -5.61
N GLY A 187 13.42 5.79 -6.87
CA GLY A 187 12.68 5.29 -8.02
C GLY A 187 12.87 3.80 -8.26
N ALA A 188 12.04 3.22 -9.11
CA ALA A 188 12.03 1.79 -9.43
C ALA A 188 13.41 1.28 -9.88
N LYS A 189 14.14 2.05 -10.70
CA LYS A 189 15.49 1.67 -11.15
C LYS A 189 16.48 1.57 -9.99
N VAL A 190 16.41 2.48 -9.01
CA VAL A 190 17.29 2.44 -7.84
C VAL A 190 17.07 1.17 -7.04
N HIS A 191 15.80 0.83 -6.79
CA HIS A 191 15.46 -0.32 -5.94
C HIS A 191 15.61 -1.67 -6.63
N THR A 192 15.55 -1.74 -7.95
CA THR A 192 15.78 -2.99 -8.69
C THR A 192 17.24 -3.25 -9.05
N THR A 193 18.11 -2.19 -9.10
CA THR A 193 19.48 -2.37 -9.59
C THR A 193 20.58 -2.00 -8.62
N ARG A 194 20.29 -1.16 -7.60
CA ARG A 194 21.30 -0.69 -6.63
C ARG A 194 21.04 -1.23 -5.22
N SER A 195 19.85 -1.02 -4.69
CA SER A 195 19.51 -1.45 -3.33
C SER A 195 19.03 -2.90 -3.26
N SER A 196 18.53 -3.45 -4.35
CA SER A 196 17.90 -4.78 -4.42
C SER A 196 16.73 -4.95 -3.45
N VAL A 197 16.05 -3.85 -3.10
CA VAL A 197 14.86 -3.89 -2.25
C VAL A 197 13.63 -4.32 -3.03
N ALA A 198 13.53 -3.92 -4.32
CA ALA A 198 12.44 -4.34 -5.19
C ALA A 198 12.87 -5.53 -6.07
N ASP A 199 12.01 -6.55 -6.12
CA ASP A 199 12.21 -7.77 -6.89
C ASP A 199 11.99 -7.57 -8.40
N GLY A 200 11.25 -6.52 -8.77
CA GLY A 200 11.00 -6.17 -10.18
C GLY A 200 10.25 -4.86 -10.35
N ALA A 201 10.24 -4.39 -11.59
CA ALA A 201 9.49 -3.19 -11.96
C ALA A 201 8.93 -3.31 -13.39
N TRP A 202 7.75 -2.71 -13.61
CA TRP A 202 7.06 -2.71 -14.91
C TRP A 202 6.78 -1.30 -15.41
N GLU A 203 6.50 -1.18 -16.70
CA GLU A 203 6.39 0.10 -17.38
C GLU A 203 5.14 0.90 -16.99
N ASN A 204 4.08 0.22 -16.53
CA ASN A 204 2.81 0.84 -16.16
C ASN A 204 1.99 -0.04 -15.22
N ASP A 205 0.93 0.55 -14.65
CA ASP A 205 0.04 -0.09 -13.68
C ASP A 205 -0.63 -1.35 -14.23
N VAL A 206 -1.05 -1.32 -15.50
CA VAL A 206 -1.74 -2.44 -16.15
C VAL A 206 -0.83 -3.65 -16.24
N GLU A 207 0.38 -3.43 -16.75
CA GLU A 207 1.39 -4.49 -16.84
C GLU A 207 1.74 -5.04 -15.45
N ALA A 208 1.95 -4.16 -14.49
CA ALA A 208 2.25 -4.53 -13.12
C ALA A 208 1.18 -5.46 -12.51
N LEU A 209 -0.10 -5.12 -12.64
CA LEU A 209 -1.20 -5.93 -12.13
C LEU A 209 -1.33 -7.29 -12.86
N LEU A 210 -1.13 -7.32 -14.17
CA LEU A 210 -1.13 -8.57 -14.94
C LEU A 210 0.01 -9.50 -14.53
N GLN A 211 1.20 -8.96 -14.30
CA GLN A 211 2.34 -9.75 -13.81
C GLN A 211 2.12 -10.23 -12.37
N LEU A 212 1.46 -9.43 -11.54
CA LEU A 212 1.07 -9.83 -10.20
C LEU A 212 0.08 -11.01 -10.24
N ARG A 213 -0.93 -10.98 -11.12
CA ARG A 213 -1.81 -12.13 -11.34
C ARG A 213 -1.02 -13.39 -11.70
N ARG A 214 -0.05 -13.25 -12.61
CA ARG A 214 0.80 -14.37 -13.03
C ARG A 214 1.65 -14.91 -11.87
N LEU A 215 2.17 -14.03 -10.98
CA LEU A 215 2.92 -14.47 -9.81
C LEU A 215 2.06 -15.35 -8.88
N ILE A 216 0.81 -14.96 -8.65
CA ILE A 216 -0.10 -15.72 -7.79
C ILE A 216 -0.24 -17.18 -8.22
N ASP A 217 -0.17 -17.48 -9.51
CA ASP A 217 -0.26 -18.85 -10.02
C ASP A 217 0.95 -19.73 -9.63
N PHE A 218 2.09 -19.13 -9.33
CA PHE A 218 3.30 -19.86 -8.89
C PHE A 218 3.39 -20.04 -7.37
N LEU A 219 2.58 -19.31 -6.61
CA LEU A 219 2.59 -19.42 -5.15
C LEU A 219 1.87 -20.71 -4.70
N PRO A 220 2.27 -21.29 -3.56
CA PRO A 220 1.63 -22.49 -3.02
C PRO A 220 0.18 -22.23 -2.57
#